data_64fdeeea1feff261b905e0dc1ad2eb02
#
_entry.id   64fdeeea1feff261b905e0dc1ad2eb02
#
_cell.length_a   1.000
_cell.length_b   1.000
_cell.length_c   1.000
_cell.angle_alpha   90.00
_cell.angle_beta   90.00
_cell.angle_gamma   90.00
#
_symmetry.space_group_name_H-M   'P 1'
#
loop_
_entity.id
_entity.type
_entity.pdbx_description
1 polymer ?
#
loop_
_entity_poly.entity_id
_entity_poly.type
_entity_poly.pdbx_seq_one_letter_code
_entity_poly.pdbx_strand_id
1 'polypeptide(L)'
;MTPENVTAALEKQFGEAVQYAPPDAWQIETDETDEIRLLVISTGPWLRLMTPIMPIAEAKSFVGQMMAANFDQTQEARYAFHQDVVWGVVQHDFEALTLPLFQQAIAQLITLKSQGVSVFFNRLMESQITQIITAAKLQGQSLEDTMKTLDRLYSEGVMGEMGQSDYQRQAMSAWRNQLERLWPTVDVDQANR
;
A
#
# COMPACT_ATOMS: atom_id res chain seq x y z
N MET A 1 24.56 3.25 17.21
CA MET A 1 24.81 1.80 17.05
C MET A 1 26.16 1.57 16.36
N THR A 2 26.64 0.31 16.35
CA THR A 2 27.81 -0.12 15.56
C THR A 2 27.39 -1.22 14.56
N PRO A 3 28.20 -1.52 13.53
CA PRO A 3 27.92 -2.62 12.61
C PRO A 3 27.69 -3.96 13.30
N GLU A 4 28.46 -4.27 14.35
CA GLU A 4 28.31 -5.50 15.14
C GLU A 4 26.96 -5.54 15.87
N ASN A 5 26.49 -4.38 16.37
CA ASN A 5 25.16 -4.29 16.99
C ASN A 5 24.04 -4.49 15.97
N VAL A 6 24.21 -3.99 14.75
CA VAL A 6 23.27 -4.22 13.64
C VAL A 6 23.20 -5.69 13.29
N THR A 7 24.38 -6.33 13.08
CA THR A 7 24.47 -7.77 12.79
C THR A 7 23.77 -8.59 13.87
N ALA A 8 24.14 -8.39 15.14
CA ALA A 8 23.55 -9.14 16.25
C ALA A 8 22.03 -8.94 16.37
N ALA A 9 21.53 -7.73 16.10
CA ALA A 9 20.10 -7.44 16.13
C ALA A 9 19.34 -8.14 14.99
N LEU A 10 19.90 -8.14 13.78
CA LEU A 10 19.32 -8.79 12.62
C LEU A 10 19.35 -10.32 12.77
N GLU A 11 20.47 -10.91 13.17
CA GLU A 11 20.59 -12.36 13.42
C GLU A 11 19.64 -12.84 14.51
N LYS A 12 19.45 -12.06 15.57
CA LYS A 12 18.49 -12.36 16.63
C LYS A 12 17.05 -12.41 16.11
N GLN A 13 16.70 -11.57 15.15
CA GLN A 13 15.35 -11.44 14.63
C GLN A 13 15.06 -12.38 13.46
N PHE A 14 16.02 -12.58 12.56
CA PHE A 14 15.86 -13.28 11.28
C PHE A 14 16.74 -14.53 11.12
N GLY A 15 17.60 -14.82 12.09
CA GLY A 15 18.42 -16.03 12.09
C GLY A 15 19.32 -16.14 10.86
N GLU A 16 19.25 -17.30 10.22
CA GLU A 16 20.08 -17.64 9.04
C GLU A 16 19.68 -16.90 7.76
N ALA A 17 18.54 -16.19 7.76
CA ALA A 17 18.12 -15.38 6.61
C ALA A 17 18.99 -14.11 6.41
N VAL A 18 19.88 -13.79 7.37
CA VAL A 18 20.75 -12.62 7.32
C VAL A 18 22.01 -12.94 6.54
N GLN A 19 22.27 -12.19 5.49
CA GLN A 19 23.51 -12.23 4.71
C GLN A 19 24.24 -10.90 4.87
N TYR A 20 25.49 -10.96 5.38
CA TYR A 20 26.34 -9.78 5.46
C TYR A 20 27.13 -9.59 4.18
N ALA A 21 27.08 -8.41 3.60
CA ALA A 21 27.84 -7.98 2.43
C ALA A 21 28.79 -6.83 2.82
N PRO A 22 30.11 -7.10 2.94
CA PRO A 22 31.09 -6.06 3.27
C PRO A 22 31.07 -4.88 2.27
N PRO A 23 31.41 -3.64 2.70
CA PRO A 23 31.88 -3.35 4.05
C PRO A 23 30.80 -3.18 5.10
N ASP A 24 29.61 -2.71 4.79
CA ASP A 24 28.57 -2.41 5.79
C ASP A 24 27.17 -2.49 5.16
N ALA A 25 26.84 -3.66 4.61
CA ALA A 25 25.52 -3.97 4.09
C ALA A 25 25.03 -5.34 4.61
N TRP A 26 23.73 -5.43 4.84
CA TRP A 26 23.03 -6.64 5.26
C TRP A 26 21.83 -6.84 4.37
N GLN A 27 21.67 -8.04 3.87
CA GLN A 27 20.51 -8.46 3.10
C GLN A 27 19.77 -9.54 3.89
N ILE A 28 18.47 -9.39 3.99
CA ILE A 28 17.57 -10.34 4.64
C ILE A 28 16.56 -10.79 3.61
N GLU A 29 16.51 -12.10 3.36
CA GLU A 29 15.48 -12.73 2.54
C GLU A 29 14.94 -13.94 3.30
N THR A 30 13.64 -13.89 3.64
CA THR A 30 12.94 -15.02 4.25
C THR A 30 12.18 -15.80 3.19
N ASP A 31 11.84 -17.05 3.51
CA ASP A 31 11.17 -17.98 2.62
C ASP A 31 9.72 -17.56 2.26
N GLU A 32 9.11 -18.29 1.30
CA GLU A 32 7.84 -18.00 0.61
C GLU A 32 6.62 -17.73 1.51
N THR A 33 6.64 -18.11 2.78
CA THR A 33 5.51 -17.90 3.70
C THR A 33 5.47 -16.51 4.32
N ASP A 34 6.65 -15.85 4.47
CA ASP A 34 6.79 -14.51 5.04
C ASP A 34 7.75 -13.66 4.19
N GLU A 35 7.50 -13.52 2.90
CA GLU A 35 8.37 -12.89 1.90
C GLU A 35 8.90 -11.50 2.34
N ILE A 36 9.81 -11.52 3.33
CA ILE A 36 10.52 -10.33 3.79
C ILE A 36 11.80 -10.20 2.96
N ARG A 37 11.90 -9.08 2.24
CA ARG A 37 13.15 -8.62 1.65
C ARG A 37 13.52 -7.30 2.31
N LEU A 38 14.60 -7.29 3.06
CA LEU A 38 15.10 -6.10 3.72
C LEU A 38 16.58 -5.90 3.37
N LEU A 39 16.93 -4.69 2.98
CA LEU A 39 18.28 -4.27 2.73
C LEU A 39 18.66 -3.19 3.73
N VAL A 40 19.76 -3.40 4.46
CA VAL A 40 20.32 -2.43 5.40
C VAL A 40 21.69 -2.02 4.90
N ILE A 41 21.92 -0.74 4.73
CA ILE A 41 23.19 -0.21 4.19
C ILE A 41 23.66 0.96 5.04
N SER A 42 24.91 0.91 5.47
CA SER A 42 25.60 2.07 6.04
C SER A 42 26.28 2.87 4.93
N THR A 43 26.08 4.17 4.90
CA THR A 43 26.70 5.08 3.94
C THR A 43 27.12 6.37 4.65
N GLY A 44 28.39 6.48 4.96
CA GLY A 44 28.91 7.58 5.76
C GLY A 44 28.23 7.62 7.13
N PRO A 45 27.67 8.78 7.56
CA PRO A 45 26.99 8.87 8.86
C PRO A 45 25.59 8.24 8.89
N TRP A 46 25.08 7.72 7.76
CA TRP A 46 23.70 7.26 7.63
C TRP A 46 23.59 5.74 7.60
N LEU A 47 22.65 5.21 8.37
CA LEU A 47 22.12 3.86 8.18
C LEU A 47 20.79 3.97 7.43
N ARG A 48 20.67 3.25 6.32
CA ARG A 48 19.45 3.16 5.52
C ARG A 48 18.90 1.75 5.56
N LEU A 49 17.65 1.61 5.92
CA LEU A 49 16.88 0.37 5.85
C LEU A 49 15.88 0.50 4.70
N MET A 50 15.78 -0.52 3.85
CA MET A 50 14.93 -0.47 2.66
C MET A 50 14.26 -1.80 2.42
N THR A 51 13.01 -1.77 1.95
CA THR A 51 12.29 -2.95 1.45
C THR A 51 11.63 -2.63 0.12
N PRO A 52 11.76 -3.50 -0.91
CA PRO A 52 11.04 -3.29 -2.17
C PRO A 52 9.54 -3.54 -1.95
N ILE A 53 8.70 -2.69 -2.51
CA ILE A 53 7.24 -2.80 -2.39
C ILE A 53 6.64 -3.29 -3.70
N MET A 54 6.87 -2.57 -4.81
CA MET A 54 6.34 -2.91 -6.12
C MET A 54 7.05 -2.14 -7.25
N PRO A 55 6.85 -2.52 -8.53
CA PRO A 55 7.30 -1.73 -9.67
C PRO A 55 6.62 -0.35 -9.71
N ILE A 56 7.38 0.71 -10.07
CA ILE A 56 6.83 2.07 -10.21
C ILE A 56 5.69 2.12 -11.25
N ALA A 57 5.77 1.31 -12.31
CA ALA A 57 4.74 1.27 -13.35
C ALA A 57 3.34 0.97 -12.78
N GLU A 58 3.25 0.09 -11.78
CA GLU A 58 2.01 -0.28 -11.10
C GLU A 58 1.56 0.77 -10.08
N ALA A 59 2.50 1.54 -9.55
CA ALA A 59 2.26 2.52 -8.51
C ALA A 59 1.84 3.91 -9.01
N LYS A 60 1.89 4.18 -10.32
CA LYS A 60 1.69 5.52 -10.89
C LYS A 60 0.40 6.22 -10.45
N SER A 61 -0.70 5.48 -10.38
CA SER A 61 -2.00 6.01 -9.95
C SER A 61 -2.08 6.34 -8.46
N PHE A 62 -1.12 5.88 -7.66
CA PHE A 62 -1.12 6.02 -6.20
C PHE A 62 -0.06 7.00 -5.66
N VAL A 63 0.69 7.66 -6.54
CA VAL A 63 1.79 8.57 -6.15
C VAL A 63 1.32 9.67 -5.20
N GLY A 64 0.19 10.29 -5.49
CA GLY A 64 -0.39 11.33 -4.63
C GLY A 64 -0.73 10.82 -3.23
N GLN A 65 -1.32 9.63 -3.15
CA GLN A 65 -1.69 8.99 -1.89
C GLN A 65 -0.45 8.55 -1.09
N MET A 66 0.59 8.03 -1.77
CA MET A 66 1.86 7.69 -1.12
C MET A 66 2.54 8.92 -0.53
N MET A 67 2.55 10.05 -1.26
CA MET A 67 3.10 11.31 -0.77
C MET A 67 2.32 11.86 0.41
N ALA A 68 0.98 11.79 0.38
CA ALA A 68 0.14 12.16 1.53
C ALA A 68 0.41 11.24 2.73
N ALA A 69 0.51 9.92 2.51
CA ALA A 69 0.81 8.96 3.57
C ALA A 69 2.19 9.20 4.21
N ASN A 70 3.17 9.65 3.44
CA ASN A 70 4.49 10.02 3.96
C ASN A 70 4.43 11.18 4.95
N PHE A 71 3.38 12.00 4.91
CA PHE A 71 3.22 13.14 5.82
C PHE A 71 2.73 12.70 7.21
N ASP A 72 1.74 11.81 7.28
CA ASP A 72 1.01 11.56 8.53
C ASP A 72 0.85 10.07 8.92
N GLN A 73 1.07 9.11 7.99
CA GLN A 73 0.71 7.71 8.23
C GLN A 73 1.92 6.79 8.40
N THR A 74 3.02 7.04 7.69
CA THR A 74 4.16 6.13 7.62
C THR A 74 5.17 6.30 8.74
N GLN A 75 4.96 7.29 9.62
CA GLN A 75 5.85 7.65 10.73
C GLN A 75 7.27 7.98 10.23
N GLU A 76 8.29 7.18 10.58
CA GLU A 76 9.67 7.38 10.10
C GLU A 76 9.93 6.70 8.76
N ALA A 77 9.19 5.63 8.44
CA ALA A 77 9.27 5.01 7.12
C ALA A 77 8.67 5.93 6.05
N ARG A 78 9.17 5.85 4.82
CA ARG A 78 8.71 6.66 3.70
C ARG A 78 8.66 5.81 2.44
N TYR A 79 7.68 6.08 1.57
CA TYR A 79 7.71 5.61 0.20
C TYR A 79 8.73 6.43 -0.59
N ALA A 80 9.60 5.75 -1.31
CA ALA A 80 10.62 6.36 -2.16
C ALA A 80 10.70 5.63 -3.51
N PHE A 81 11.10 6.35 -4.57
CA PHE A 81 11.28 5.80 -5.91
C PHE A 81 12.76 5.67 -6.22
N HIS A 82 13.18 4.49 -6.61
CA HIS A 82 14.55 4.24 -7.06
C HIS A 82 14.60 3.05 -8.02
N GLN A 83 15.26 3.21 -9.17
CA GLN A 83 15.50 2.15 -10.17
C GLN A 83 14.21 1.38 -10.54
N ASP A 84 13.16 2.12 -10.94
CA ASP A 84 11.86 1.56 -11.34
C ASP A 84 11.10 0.78 -10.26
N VAL A 85 11.54 0.87 -9.01
CA VAL A 85 10.92 0.23 -7.85
C VAL A 85 10.45 1.29 -6.84
N VAL A 86 9.28 1.07 -6.27
CA VAL A 86 8.81 1.74 -5.06
C VAL A 86 9.40 1.01 -3.87
N TRP A 87 10.10 1.77 -3.03
CA TRP A 87 10.73 1.29 -1.81
C TRP A 87 10.04 1.85 -0.58
N GLY A 88 9.95 1.06 0.47
CA GLY A 88 9.84 1.56 1.83
C GLY A 88 11.25 1.86 2.34
N VAL A 89 11.48 3.06 2.88
CA VAL A 89 12.80 3.50 3.32
C VAL A 89 12.72 4.15 4.69
N VAL A 90 13.63 3.77 5.59
CA VAL A 90 13.99 4.53 6.80
C VAL A 90 15.46 4.92 6.67
N GLN A 91 15.78 6.17 7.00
CA GLN A 91 17.15 6.65 7.04
C GLN A 91 17.38 7.39 8.35
N HIS A 92 18.42 7.00 9.08
CA HIS A 92 18.74 7.57 10.38
C HIS A 92 20.25 7.81 10.50
N ASP A 93 20.62 8.79 11.31
CA ASP A 93 22.00 8.96 11.71
C ASP A 93 22.46 7.71 12.47
N PHE A 94 23.59 7.12 12.04
CA PHE A 94 24.01 5.82 12.54
C PHE A 94 24.51 5.88 13.99
N GLU A 95 25.18 6.98 14.38
CA GLU A 95 25.70 7.15 15.75
C GLU A 95 24.55 7.39 16.74
N ALA A 96 23.55 8.19 16.32
CA ALA A 96 22.38 8.50 17.14
C ALA A 96 21.35 7.36 17.22
N LEU A 97 21.41 6.38 16.32
CA LEU A 97 20.46 5.27 16.29
C LEU A 97 20.61 4.37 17.53
N THR A 98 19.49 4.06 18.17
CA THR A 98 19.42 3.11 19.28
C THR A 98 18.81 1.78 18.83
N LEU A 99 19.08 0.70 19.58
CA LEU A 99 18.48 -0.61 19.27
C LEU A 99 16.94 -0.60 19.21
N PRO A 100 16.21 0.05 20.13
CA PRO A 100 14.75 0.15 20.02
C PRO A 100 14.28 0.85 18.75
N LEU A 101 14.91 1.96 18.35
CA LEU A 101 14.59 2.70 17.13
C LEU A 101 14.89 1.86 15.89
N PHE A 102 15.99 1.12 15.88
CA PHE A 102 16.32 0.20 14.80
C PHE A 102 15.27 -0.90 14.63
N GLN A 103 14.85 -1.52 15.72
CA GLN A 103 13.80 -2.54 15.71
C GLN A 103 12.43 -1.96 15.27
N GLN A 104 12.12 -0.75 15.71
CA GLN A 104 10.92 -0.04 15.29
C GLN A 104 10.95 0.26 13.78
N ALA A 105 12.08 0.70 13.25
CA ALA A 105 12.25 0.96 11.81
C ALA A 105 11.99 -0.31 10.98
N ILE A 106 12.52 -1.46 11.42
CA ILE A 106 12.25 -2.76 10.77
C ILE A 106 10.76 -3.09 10.80
N ALA A 107 10.11 -2.97 11.94
CA ALA A 107 8.68 -3.26 12.09
C ALA A 107 7.82 -2.35 11.20
N GLN A 108 8.15 -1.06 11.09
CA GLN A 108 7.48 -0.11 10.20
C GLN A 108 7.64 -0.49 8.73
N LEU A 109 8.84 -0.90 8.30
CA LEU A 109 9.08 -1.34 6.92
C LEU A 109 8.33 -2.63 6.58
N ILE A 110 8.31 -3.60 7.48
CA ILE A 110 7.52 -4.83 7.30
C ILE A 110 6.03 -4.50 7.16
N THR A 111 5.51 -3.63 8.04
CA THR A 111 4.13 -3.16 7.97
C THR A 111 3.85 -2.45 6.65
N LEU A 112 4.74 -1.55 6.23
CA LEU A 112 4.59 -0.80 4.98
C LEU A 112 4.58 -1.73 3.76
N LYS A 113 5.44 -2.75 3.75
CA LYS A 113 5.46 -3.78 2.71
C LYS A 113 4.19 -4.63 2.72
N SER A 114 3.76 -5.13 3.86
CA SER A 114 2.58 -5.98 3.98
C SER A 114 1.28 -5.27 3.56
N GLN A 115 1.17 -3.99 3.88
CA GLN A 115 0.06 -3.15 3.43
C GLN A 115 0.13 -2.86 1.93
N GLY A 116 1.36 -2.75 1.39
CA GLY A 116 1.61 -2.46 -0.01
C GLY A 116 0.81 -1.26 -0.50
N VAL A 117 0.18 -1.40 -1.65
CA VAL A 117 -0.74 -0.40 -2.20
C VAL A 117 -2.21 -0.74 -1.99
N SER A 118 -2.53 -1.85 -1.33
CA SER A 118 -3.92 -2.27 -1.11
C SER A 118 -4.73 -1.21 -0.37
N VAL A 119 -4.12 -0.51 0.58
CA VAL A 119 -4.74 0.62 1.28
C VAL A 119 -5.10 1.76 0.32
N PHE A 120 -4.22 2.09 -0.63
CA PHE A 120 -4.46 3.14 -1.63
C PHE A 120 -5.47 2.69 -2.67
N PHE A 121 -5.38 1.43 -3.10
CA PHE A 121 -6.35 0.82 -4.01
C PHE A 121 -7.75 0.88 -3.41
N ASN A 122 -7.92 0.45 -2.17
CA ASN A 122 -9.20 0.49 -1.49
C ASN A 122 -9.75 1.92 -1.38
N ARG A 123 -8.91 2.90 -1.02
CA ARG A 123 -9.31 4.32 -0.97
C ARG A 123 -9.68 4.88 -2.34
N LEU A 124 -8.93 4.52 -3.38
CA LEU A 124 -9.25 4.93 -4.75
C LEU A 124 -10.60 4.36 -5.19
N MET A 125 -10.82 3.07 -4.93
CA MET A 125 -12.11 2.43 -5.23
C MET A 125 -13.25 3.05 -4.45
N GLU A 126 -13.07 3.33 -3.16
CA GLU A 126 -14.07 4.03 -2.34
C GLU A 126 -14.37 5.43 -2.89
N SER A 127 -13.36 6.19 -3.31
CA SER A 127 -13.55 7.51 -3.93
C SER A 127 -14.34 7.41 -5.22
N GLN A 128 -14.04 6.44 -6.09
CA GLN A 128 -14.79 6.23 -7.34
C GLN A 128 -16.24 5.83 -7.08
N ILE A 129 -16.45 4.91 -6.12
CA ILE A 129 -17.80 4.49 -5.73
C ILE A 129 -18.58 5.67 -5.15
N THR A 130 -17.93 6.51 -4.32
CA THR A 130 -18.55 7.72 -3.76
C THR A 130 -18.96 8.71 -4.87
N GLN A 131 -18.14 8.88 -5.91
CA GLN A 131 -18.49 9.70 -7.07
C GLN A 131 -19.71 9.15 -7.83
N ILE A 132 -19.79 7.83 -8.03
CA ILE A 132 -20.95 7.17 -8.65
C ILE A 132 -22.20 7.39 -7.80
N ILE A 133 -22.12 7.21 -6.48
CA ILE A 133 -23.24 7.45 -5.55
C ILE A 133 -23.67 8.91 -5.59
N THR A 134 -22.73 9.84 -5.58
CA THR A 134 -23.03 11.28 -5.65
C THR A 134 -23.77 11.62 -6.95
N ALA A 135 -23.27 11.15 -8.09
CA ALA A 135 -23.92 11.37 -9.39
C ALA A 135 -25.33 10.75 -9.43
N ALA A 136 -25.50 9.55 -8.92
CA ALA A 136 -26.79 8.86 -8.85
C ALA A 136 -27.79 9.63 -7.98
N LYS A 137 -27.39 10.05 -6.79
CA LYS A 137 -28.24 10.83 -5.87
C LYS A 137 -28.64 12.19 -6.43
N LEU A 138 -27.72 12.90 -7.10
CA LEU A 138 -28.00 14.17 -7.78
C LEU A 138 -29.02 14.00 -8.91
N GLN A 139 -29.09 12.82 -9.54
CA GLN A 139 -30.07 12.46 -10.56
C GLN A 139 -31.35 11.88 -9.98
N GLY A 140 -31.49 11.82 -8.65
CA GLY A 140 -32.65 11.24 -7.98
C GLY A 140 -32.77 9.72 -8.10
N GLN A 141 -31.67 9.05 -8.46
CA GLN A 141 -31.64 7.59 -8.57
C GLN A 141 -31.54 6.93 -7.19
N SER A 142 -32.20 5.80 -7.03
CA SER A 142 -32.06 4.92 -5.89
C SER A 142 -30.82 4.03 -6.04
N LEU A 143 -30.40 3.38 -4.95
CA LEU A 143 -29.36 2.35 -4.98
C LEU A 143 -29.71 1.24 -5.98
N GLU A 144 -30.97 0.79 -6.00
CA GLU A 144 -31.42 -0.27 -6.92
C GLU A 144 -31.38 0.17 -8.39
N ASP A 145 -31.70 1.42 -8.69
CA ASP A 145 -31.60 1.94 -10.07
C ASP A 145 -30.13 2.08 -10.51
N THR A 146 -29.26 2.47 -9.59
CA THR A 146 -27.82 2.50 -9.83
C THR A 146 -27.26 1.09 -10.10
N MET A 147 -27.69 0.10 -9.32
CA MET A 147 -27.33 -1.31 -9.54
C MET A 147 -27.79 -1.83 -10.91
N LYS A 148 -29.01 -1.50 -11.34
CA LYS A 148 -29.51 -1.87 -12.69
C LYS A 148 -28.67 -1.22 -13.79
N THR A 149 -28.26 0.03 -13.59
CA THR A 149 -27.41 0.73 -14.55
C THR A 149 -26.03 0.07 -14.66
N LEU A 150 -25.42 -0.29 -13.54
CA LEU A 150 -24.14 -1.01 -13.52
C LEU A 150 -24.25 -2.38 -14.20
N ASP A 151 -25.31 -3.15 -13.91
CA ASP A 151 -25.52 -4.46 -14.53
C ASP A 151 -25.67 -4.35 -16.06
N ARG A 152 -26.38 -3.34 -16.54
CA ARG A 152 -26.47 -3.05 -17.98
C ARG A 152 -25.12 -2.71 -18.58
N LEU A 153 -24.30 -1.83 -17.96
CA LEU A 153 -22.96 -1.48 -18.44
C LEU A 153 -22.03 -2.67 -18.52
N TYR A 154 -22.12 -3.60 -17.56
CA TYR A 154 -21.40 -4.88 -17.61
C TYR A 154 -21.88 -5.75 -18.76
N SER A 155 -23.19 -5.85 -18.97
CA SER A 155 -23.78 -6.64 -20.04
C SER A 155 -23.45 -6.11 -21.44
N GLU A 156 -23.30 -4.80 -21.56
CA GLU A 156 -22.90 -4.09 -22.80
C GLU A 156 -21.38 -4.10 -23.06
N GLY A 157 -20.58 -4.70 -22.16
CA GLY A 157 -19.12 -4.80 -22.30
C GLY A 157 -18.37 -3.48 -22.07
N VAL A 158 -19.03 -2.42 -21.62
CA VAL A 158 -18.43 -1.09 -21.37
C VAL A 158 -17.37 -1.16 -20.25
N MET A 159 -17.51 -2.10 -19.31
CA MET A 159 -16.62 -2.31 -18.16
C MET A 159 -15.54 -3.37 -18.41
N GLY A 160 -15.32 -3.77 -19.68
CA GLY A 160 -14.36 -4.78 -20.10
C GLY A 160 -15.02 -6.05 -20.63
N GLU A 161 -14.37 -6.73 -21.58
CA GLU A 161 -14.84 -8.04 -22.09
C GLU A 161 -14.64 -9.12 -21.02
N MET A 162 -15.70 -9.46 -20.30
CA MET A 162 -15.69 -10.51 -19.29
C MET A 162 -16.68 -11.61 -19.66
N GLY A 163 -16.21 -12.59 -20.40
CA GLY A 163 -16.99 -13.63 -21.05
C GLY A 163 -17.53 -14.75 -20.16
N GLN A 164 -17.70 -14.58 -18.82
CA GLN A 164 -18.23 -15.64 -17.95
C GLN A 164 -19.31 -15.09 -17.01
N SER A 165 -20.50 -15.70 -17.05
CA SER A 165 -21.66 -15.35 -16.22
C SER A 165 -21.40 -15.40 -14.70
N ASP A 166 -20.47 -16.24 -14.26
CA ASP A 166 -20.10 -16.35 -12.84
C ASP A 166 -19.28 -15.17 -12.34
N TYR A 167 -18.39 -14.64 -13.18
CA TYR A 167 -17.61 -13.46 -12.86
C TYR A 167 -18.47 -12.20 -12.76
N GLN A 168 -19.42 -12.03 -13.68
CA GLN A 168 -20.39 -10.91 -13.62
C GLN A 168 -21.20 -10.95 -12.32
N ARG A 169 -21.68 -12.13 -11.89
CA ARG A 169 -22.41 -12.27 -10.62
C ARG A 169 -21.56 -11.91 -9.41
N GLN A 170 -20.29 -12.32 -9.38
CA GLN A 170 -19.36 -11.97 -8.31
C GLN A 170 -19.07 -10.46 -8.29
N ALA A 171 -18.83 -9.85 -9.46
CA ALA A 171 -18.62 -8.42 -9.59
C ALA A 171 -19.85 -7.63 -9.12
N MET A 172 -21.05 -8.02 -9.54
CA MET A 172 -22.31 -7.36 -9.13
C MET A 172 -22.56 -7.51 -7.63
N SER A 173 -22.22 -8.65 -7.03
CA SER A 173 -22.28 -8.84 -5.57
C SER A 173 -21.30 -7.92 -4.84
N ALA A 174 -20.08 -7.79 -5.34
CA ALA A 174 -19.09 -6.88 -4.77
C ALA A 174 -19.53 -5.40 -4.87
N TRP A 175 -20.08 -4.99 -6.01
CA TRP A 175 -20.65 -3.66 -6.19
C TRP A 175 -21.80 -3.39 -5.21
N ARG A 176 -22.73 -4.33 -5.06
CA ARG A 176 -23.86 -4.20 -4.13
C ARG A 176 -23.35 -3.97 -2.70
N ASN A 177 -22.45 -4.80 -2.23
CA ASN A 177 -21.89 -4.69 -0.88
C ASN A 177 -21.23 -3.31 -0.64
N GLN A 178 -20.49 -2.80 -1.62
CA GLN A 178 -19.83 -1.50 -1.50
C GLN A 178 -20.84 -0.33 -1.55
N LEU A 179 -21.80 -0.39 -2.45
CA LEU A 179 -22.85 0.62 -2.54
C LEU A 179 -23.71 0.65 -1.26
N GLU A 180 -24.15 -0.50 -0.75
CA GLU A 180 -24.91 -0.58 0.51
C GLU A 180 -24.13 0.02 1.70
N ARG A 181 -22.84 -0.21 1.76
CA ARG A 181 -21.97 0.32 2.80
C ARG A 181 -21.79 1.84 2.70
N LEU A 182 -21.56 2.35 1.49
CA LEU A 182 -21.20 3.76 1.28
C LEU A 182 -22.41 4.67 1.01
N TRP A 183 -23.53 4.14 0.51
CA TRP A 183 -24.70 4.92 0.16
C TRP A 183 -25.22 5.83 1.30
N PRO A 184 -25.35 5.35 2.55
CA PRO A 184 -25.83 6.19 3.64
C PRO A 184 -24.83 7.27 4.07
N THR A 185 -23.55 7.13 3.75
CA THR A 185 -22.49 8.07 4.16
C THR A 185 -22.32 9.24 3.18
N VAL A 186 -22.84 9.14 1.96
CA VAL A 186 -22.73 10.18 0.93
C VAL A 186 -23.88 11.15 1.05
N ASP A 187 -23.62 12.37 1.52
CA ASP A 187 -24.57 13.47 1.59
C ASP A 187 -24.34 14.42 0.41
N VAL A 188 -25.35 14.58 -0.45
CA VAL A 188 -25.28 15.46 -1.63
C VAL A 188 -25.64 16.91 -1.32
N ASP A 189 -26.27 17.20 -0.17
CA ASP A 189 -26.60 18.58 0.23
C ASP A 189 -25.37 19.41 0.61
N GLN A 190 -24.24 18.75 0.94
CA GLN A 190 -22.96 19.39 1.22
C GLN A 190 -22.08 19.60 -0.03
N ALA A 191 -22.34 18.91 -1.13
CA ALA A 191 -21.54 19.00 -2.36
C ALA A 191 -21.87 20.25 -3.20
N ASN A 192 -22.94 20.99 -2.84
CA ASN A 192 -23.42 22.20 -3.53
C ASN A 192 -23.06 23.51 -2.79
N ARG A 193 -22.18 23.45 -1.79
CA ARG A 193 -21.62 24.63 -1.08
C ARG A 193 -20.15 24.76 -1.40
#